data_8c27483137402431b776367fdf04b136
#
_entry.id   8c27483137402431b776367fdf04b136
#
_cell.length_a   1.000
_cell.length_b   1.000
_cell.length_c   1.000
_cell.angle_alpha   90.00
_cell.angle_beta   90.00
_cell.angle_gamma   90.00
#
_symmetry.space_group_name_H-M   'P 1'
#
loop_
_entity.id
_entity.type
_entity.pdbx_description
1 polymer ?
#
loop_
_entity_poly.entity_id
_entity_poly.type
_entity_poly.pdbx_seq_one_letter_code
_entity_poly.pdbx_strand_id
1 'polypeptide(L)'
;MGVRDEGSLHYVSDDATLIVDEGGLSGTLPGRSRVYFTYNGSPNVSARFVIHAAGGAVEGRASCLLHNPNSPTPSFRGALQITGGSGRYAHARGSGELFGIFHRRGYGLIVQAIGRLRY
;
A
#
# COMPACT_ATOMS: atom_id res chain seq x y z
N MET A 1 -9.19 -11.12 -12.41
CA MET A 1 -7.85 -11.69 -12.16
C MET A 1 -7.53 -11.61 -10.68
N GLY A 2 -7.16 -12.73 -10.10
CA GLY A 2 -6.68 -12.75 -8.73
C GLY A 2 -5.26 -12.16 -8.65
N VAL A 3 -4.99 -11.38 -7.61
CA VAL A 3 -3.69 -10.74 -7.40
C VAL A 3 -3.19 -11.09 -6.02
N ARG A 4 -1.92 -11.48 -5.94
CA ARG A 4 -1.21 -11.67 -4.69
C ARG A 4 0.17 -11.06 -4.84
N ASP A 5 0.40 -9.97 -4.13
CA ASP A 5 1.66 -9.24 -4.18
C ASP A 5 2.23 -9.08 -2.77
N GLU A 6 3.53 -8.93 -2.71
CA GLU A 6 4.24 -8.56 -1.49
C GLU A 6 5.32 -7.53 -1.82
N GLY A 7 5.62 -6.69 -0.84
CA GLY A 7 6.61 -5.65 -1.03
C GLY A 7 7.25 -5.20 0.26
N SER A 8 8.40 -4.56 0.09
CA SER A 8 9.12 -3.89 1.15
C SER A 8 9.34 -2.46 0.71
N LEU A 9 8.77 -1.52 1.46
CA LEU A 9 8.82 -0.10 1.14
C LEU A 9 9.62 0.64 2.20
N HIS A 10 10.34 1.66 1.76
CA HIS A 10 11.17 2.48 2.63
C HIS A 10 10.73 3.94 2.57
N TYR A 11 11.09 4.66 3.61
CA TYR A 11 10.77 6.08 3.77
C TYR A 11 11.41 6.92 2.66
N VAL A 12 10.62 7.81 2.09
CA VAL A 12 11.06 8.77 1.09
C VAL A 12 11.02 10.19 1.66
N SER A 13 9.85 10.59 2.18
CA SER A 13 9.66 11.94 2.69
C SER A 13 8.46 12.00 3.63
N ASP A 14 8.38 13.07 4.41
CA ASP A 14 7.19 13.38 5.17
C ASP A 14 6.92 14.89 5.13
N ASP A 15 5.65 15.24 5.25
CA ASP A 15 5.18 16.61 5.34
C ASP A 15 4.05 16.64 6.37
N ALA A 16 4.35 17.25 7.52
CA ALA A 16 3.41 17.34 8.64
C ALA A 16 2.89 15.95 9.07
N THR A 17 1.75 15.53 8.49
CA THR A 17 1.11 14.26 8.83
C THR A 17 1.18 13.23 7.71
N LEU A 18 1.65 13.60 6.52
CA LEU A 18 1.71 12.71 5.37
C LEU A 18 3.09 12.11 5.22
N ILE A 19 3.17 10.80 5.26
CA ILE A 19 4.40 10.03 5.08
C ILE A 19 4.35 9.37 3.71
N VAL A 20 5.47 9.38 3.02
CA VAL A 20 5.62 8.75 1.71
C VAL A 20 6.65 7.64 1.80
N ASP A 21 6.24 6.43 1.48
CA ASP A 21 7.11 5.27 1.36
C ASP A 21 7.10 4.76 -0.09
N GLU A 22 8.20 4.13 -0.49
CA GLU A 22 8.37 3.63 -1.84
C GLU A 22 9.17 2.33 -1.82
N GLY A 23 8.88 1.40 -2.72
CA GLY A 23 9.63 0.17 -2.84
C GLY A 23 9.10 -0.76 -3.91
N GLY A 24 9.80 -1.88 -4.08
CA GLY A 24 9.44 -2.88 -5.08
C GLY A 24 8.35 -3.82 -4.61
N LEU A 25 7.50 -4.24 -5.54
CA LEU A 25 6.52 -5.28 -5.36
C LEU A 25 6.88 -6.49 -6.19
N SER A 26 6.62 -7.67 -5.65
CA SER A 26 6.73 -8.93 -6.37
C SER A 26 5.44 -9.73 -6.22
N GLY A 27 5.16 -10.58 -7.20
CA GLY A 27 3.96 -11.40 -7.21
C GLY A 27 3.22 -11.33 -8.54
N THR A 28 1.90 -11.31 -8.47
CA THR A 28 1.04 -11.31 -9.67
C THR A 28 1.13 -10.00 -10.45
N LEU A 29 1.26 -8.87 -9.74
CA LEU A 29 1.40 -7.54 -10.33
C LEU A 29 2.70 -6.91 -9.85
N PRO A 30 3.85 -7.34 -10.42
CA PRO A 30 5.13 -6.80 -9.99
C PRO A 30 5.35 -5.39 -10.48
N GLY A 31 6.14 -4.62 -9.74
CA GLY A 31 6.45 -3.25 -10.10
C GLY A 31 7.02 -2.49 -8.93
N ARG A 32 6.83 -1.18 -8.95
CA ARG A 32 7.21 -0.30 -7.86
C ARG A 32 5.97 0.40 -7.32
N SER A 33 5.85 0.41 -6.01
CA SER A 33 4.74 1.08 -5.33
C SER A 33 5.22 2.30 -4.59
N ARG A 34 4.40 3.34 -4.63
CA ARG A 34 4.54 4.52 -3.79
C ARG A 34 3.26 4.64 -2.97
N VAL A 35 3.44 4.77 -1.65
CA VAL A 35 2.34 4.82 -0.70
C VAL A 35 2.39 6.13 0.07
N TYR A 36 1.24 6.79 0.15
CA TYR A 36 1.04 8.03 0.88
C TYR A 36 0.09 7.75 2.03
N PHE A 37 0.55 7.89 3.25
CA PHE A 37 -0.28 7.59 4.41
C PHE A 37 -0.10 8.60 5.53
N THR A 38 -1.11 8.71 6.39
CA THR A 38 -1.06 9.56 7.58
C THR A 38 -0.80 8.70 8.81
N TYR A 39 0.10 9.18 9.67
CA TYR A 39 0.38 8.53 10.94
C TYR A 39 0.41 9.61 12.04
N ASN A 40 -0.62 9.63 12.86
CA ASN A 40 -0.79 10.62 13.91
C ASN A 40 -0.94 10.00 15.30
N GLY A 41 -0.52 8.74 15.47
CA GLY A 41 -0.68 7.99 16.71
C GLY A 41 -2.01 7.27 16.84
N SER A 42 -2.95 7.51 15.95
CA SER A 42 -4.20 6.76 15.88
C SER A 42 -3.95 5.34 15.35
N PRO A 43 -4.68 4.31 15.84
CA PRO A 43 -4.58 2.99 15.27
C PRO A 43 -5.19 2.89 13.87
N ASN A 44 -6.00 3.87 13.45
CA ASN A 44 -6.61 3.90 12.12
C ASN A 44 -5.71 4.67 11.17
N VAL A 45 -5.35 4.06 10.04
CA VAL A 45 -4.47 4.65 9.04
C VAL A 45 -5.15 4.59 7.68
N SER A 46 -5.22 5.74 7.02
CA SER A 46 -5.69 5.85 5.64
C SER A 46 -4.50 6.06 4.71
N ALA A 47 -4.53 5.43 3.55
CA ALA A 47 -3.45 5.49 2.58
C ALA A 47 -3.96 5.61 1.16
N ARG A 48 -3.16 6.23 0.31
CA ARG A 48 -3.27 6.16 -1.16
C ARG A 48 -2.03 5.45 -1.68
N PHE A 49 -2.18 4.75 -2.76
CA PHE A 49 -1.03 4.09 -3.38
C PHE A 49 -1.10 4.14 -4.90
N VAL A 50 0.07 4.09 -5.50
CA VAL A 50 0.25 3.95 -6.94
C VAL A 50 1.24 2.82 -7.16
N ILE A 51 0.91 1.90 -8.08
CA ILE A 51 1.80 0.82 -8.49
C ILE A 51 2.17 1.05 -9.93
N HIS A 52 3.45 1.27 -10.19
CA HIS A 52 3.99 1.39 -11.54
C HIS A 52 4.41 0.00 -12.01
N ALA A 53 3.63 -0.56 -12.92
CA ALA A 53 3.81 -1.90 -13.47
C ALA A 53 4.16 -1.81 -14.95
N ALA A 54 4.52 -2.95 -15.55
CA ALA A 54 4.70 -3.01 -16.99
C ALA A 54 3.39 -2.67 -17.71
N GLY A 55 3.42 -1.72 -18.62
CA GLY A 55 2.27 -1.31 -19.40
C GLY A 55 1.43 -0.18 -18.81
N GLY A 56 1.69 0.24 -17.58
CA GLY A 56 0.96 1.35 -16.98
C GLY A 56 1.01 1.36 -15.47
N ALA A 57 0.11 2.14 -14.87
CA ALA A 57 0.03 2.28 -13.43
C ALA A 57 -1.34 1.91 -12.91
N VAL A 58 -1.38 1.40 -11.70
CA VAL A 58 -2.62 1.11 -10.96
C VAL A 58 -2.61 1.99 -9.72
N GLU A 59 -3.73 2.63 -9.44
CA GLU A 59 -3.85 3.47 -8.25
C GLU A 59 -5.06 3.08 -7.42
N GLY A 60 -4.96 3.35 -6.13
CA GLY A 60 -6.01 3.01 -5.21
C GLY A 60 -5.83 3.63 -3.85
N ARG A 61 -6.68 3.20 -2.93
CA ARG A 61 -6.67 3.64 -1.55
C ARG A 61 -6.87 2.46 -0.62
N ALA A 62 -6.41 2.64 0.62
CA ALA A 62 -6.51 1.61 1.65
C ALA A 62 -6.89 2.23 2.98
N SER A 63 -7.52 1.42 3.82
CA SER A 63 -7.84 1.78 5.18
C SER A 63 -7.42 0.61 6.07
N CYS A 64 -6.56 0.89 7.04
CA CYS A 64 -5.93 -0.14 7.86
C CYS A 64 -6.13 0.14 9.35
N LEU A 65 -6.09 -0.93 10.13
CA LEU A 65 -6.06 -0.87 11.58
C LEU A 65 -4.73 -1.43 12.07
N LEU A 66 -4.05 -0.66 12.91
CA LEU A 66 -2.81 -1.09 13.56
C LEU A 66 -3.12 -1.91 14.80
N HIS A 67 -2.43 -3.03 14.95
CA HIS A 67 -2.39 -3.83 16.18
C HIS A 67 -1.12 -3.50 16.94
N ASN A 68 -1.24 -3.36 18.27
CA ASN A 68 -0.14 -2.97 19.14
C ASN A 68 0.52 -1.67 18.66
N PRO A 69 -0.24 -0.58 18.56
CA PRO A 69 0.28 0.69 17.99
C PRO A 69 1.43 1.28 18.78
N ASN A 70 1.63 0.87 20.04
CA ASN A 70 2.76 1.32 20.86
C ASN A 70 4.02 0.47 20.68
N SER A 71 3.93 -0.63 19.90
CA SER A 71 5.09 -1.46 19.57
C SER A 71 5.99 -0.71 18.60
N PRO A 72 7.31 -0.98 18.58
CA PRO A 72 8.19 -0.46 17.53
C PRO A 72 7.87 -1.05 16.14
N THR A 73 7.17 -2.18 16.10
CA THR A 73 6.80 -2.86 14.85
C THR A 73 5.34 -3.30 14.87
N PRO A 74 4.38 -2.35 14.95
CA PRO A 74 2.97 -2.74 14.93
C PRO A 74 2.62 -3.44 13.62
N SER A 75 1.78 -4.47 13.72
CA SER A 75 1.19 -5.08 12.53
C SER A 75 -0.03 -4.30 12.10
N PHE A 76 -0.40 -4.43 10.82
CA PHE A 76 -1.62 -3.81 10.30
C PHE A 76 -2.38 -4.77 9.41
N ARG A 77 -3.68 -4.53 9.35
CA ARG A 77 -4.60 -5.24 8.46
C ARG A 77 -5.65 -4.26 7.99
N GLY A 78 -6.05 -4.39 6.74
CA GLY A 78 -7.08 -3.51 6.21
C GLY A 78 -7.61 -3.95 4.86
N ALA A 79 -8.40 -3.06 4.27
CA ALA A 79 -9.00 -3.23 2.97
C ALA A 79 -8.43 -2.24 1.98
N LEU A 80 -8.35 -2.65 0.72
CA LEU A 80 -7.92 -1.77 -0.36
C LEU A 80 -8.96 -1.75 -1.48
N GLN A 81 -8.97 -0.64 -2.20
CA GLN A 81 -9.78 -0.47 -3.41
C GLN A 81 -8.91 0.09 -4.51
N ILE A 82 -8.97 -0.52 -5.68
CA ILE A 82 -8.37 0.00 -6.90
C ILE A 82 -9.37 0.97 -7.52
N THR A 83 -8.95 2.21 -7.72
CA THR A 83 -9.84 3.29 -8.17
C THR A 83 -9.58 3.73 -9.60
N GLY A 84 -8.48 3.30 -10.20
CA GLY A 84 -8.14 3.67 -11.56
C GLY A 84 -6.71 3.33 -11.91
N GLY A 85 -6.22 3.97 -12.95
CA GLY A 85 -4.85 3.76 -13.40
C GLY A 85 -4.60 4.48 -14.71
N SER A 86 -3.53 4.07 -15.38
CA SER A 86 -3.12 4.62 -16.66
C SER A 86 -2.59 3.52 -17.57
N GLY A 87 -2.44 3.84 -18.85
CA GLY A 87 -1.98 2.88 -19.84
C GLY A 87 -2.89 1.67 -19.91
N ARG A 88 -2.33 0.48 -19.84
CA ARG A 88 -3.06 -0.78 -19.82
C ARG A 88 -4.11 -0.86 -18.73
N TYR A 89 -3.90 -0.14 -17.63
CA TYR A 89 -4.75 -0.18 -16.44
C TYR A 89 -5.67 1.04 -16.31
N ALA A 90 -5.93 1.75 -17.41
CA ALA A 90 -6.74 2.97 -17.40
C ALA A 90 -8.15 2.76 -16.84
N HIS A 91 -8.70 1.56 -16.99
CA HIS A 91 -10.03 1.20 -16.50
C HIS A 91 -9.99 0.28 -15.29
N ALA A 92 -8.86 0.24 -14.59
CA ALA A 92 -8.68 -0.67 -13.48
C ALA A 92 -9.66 -0.41 -12.34
N ARG A 93 -10.25 -1.48 -11.84
CA ARG A 93 -11.10 -1.51 -10.65
C ARG A 93 -10.82 -2.82 -9.92
N GLY A 94 -10.96 -2.77 -8.62
CA GLY A 94 -10.76 -3.98 -7.83
C GLY A 94 -10.82 -3.70 -6.34
N SER A 95 -10.71 -4.76 -5.58
CA SER A 95 -10.68 -4.70 -4.12
C SER A 95 -9.88 -5.85 -3.58
N GLY A 96 -9.48 -5.72 -2.32
CA GLY A 96 -8.74 -6.77 -1.66
C GLY A 96 -8.45 -6.43 -0.21
N GLU A 97 -7.57 -7.25 0.35
CA GLU A 97 -7.09 -7.09 1.71
C GLU A 97 -5.59 -6.86 1.69
N LEU A 98 -5.10 -6.12 2.67
CA LEU A 98 -3.70 -5.95 2.90
C LEU A 98 -3.36 -6.17 4.36
N PHE A 99 -2.14 -6.61 4.61
CA PHE A 99 -1.63 -6.84 5.94
C PHE A 99 -0.11 -6.77 5.92
N GLY A 100 0.48 -6.49 7.06
CA GLY A 100 1.93 -6.37 7.13
C GLY A 100 2.41 -5.80 8.44
N ILE A 101 3.61 -5.23 8.41
CA ILE A 101 4.29 -4.65 9.55
C ILE A 101 4.75 -3.24 9.19
N PHE A 102 4.51 -2.32 10.12
CA PHE A 102 5.01 -0.95 10.04
C PHE A 102 6.18 -0.80 11.02
N HIS A 103 7.30 -0.28 10.53
CA HIS A 103 8.45 0.03 11.35
C HIS A 103 8.33 1.49 11.79
N ARG A 104 7.99 1.74 13.06
CA ARG A 104 7.87 3.11 13.59
C ARG A 104 9.16 3.87 13.49
N ARG A 105 10.27 3.17 13.61
CA ARG A 105 11.59 3.74 13.42
C ARG A 105 11.93 3.64 11.94
N GLY A 106 12.04 4.79 11.27
CA GLY A 106 12.35 4.86 9.86
C GLY A 106 11.15 4.75 8.92
N TYR A 107 9.94 4.48 9.45
CA TYR A 107 8.67 4.46 8.71
C TYR A 107 8.60 3.47 7.54
N GLY A 108 9.39 2.41 7.56
CA GLY A 108 9.33 1.38 6.53
C GLY A 108 8.12 0.47 6.66
N LEU A 109 7.71 -0.13 5.55
CA LEU A 109 6.57 -1.05 5.48
C LEU A 109 6.99 -2.37 4.86
N ILE A 110 6.54 -3.47 5.46
CA ILE A 110 6.49 -4.77 4.78
C ILE A 110 5.02 -5.06 4.60
N VAL A 111 4.60 -5.27 3.35
CA VAL A 111 3.18 -5.36 3.02
C VAL A 111 2.90 -6.57 2.12
N GLN A 112 1.78 -7.22 2.38
CA GLN A 112 1.21 -8.25 1.51
C GLN A 112 -0.20 -7.83 1.15
N ALA A 113 -0.57 -8.06 -0.11
CA ALA A 113 -1.89 -7.72 -0.62
C ALA A 113 -2.47 -8.90 -1.38
N ILE A 114 -3.74 -9.18 -1.15
CA ILE A 114 -4.48 -10.24 -1.84
C ILE A 114 -5.80 -9.65 -2.29
N GLY A 115 -6.13 -9.80 -3.57
CA GLY A 115 -7.39 -9.24 -4.04
C GLY A 115 -7.73 -9.67 -5.46
N ARG A 116 -8.64 -8.93 -6.04
CA ARG A 116 -9.06 -9.09 -7.42
C ARG A 116 -8.94 -7.78 -8.16
N LEU A 117 -8.42 -7.86 -9.37
CA LEU A 117 -8.21 -6.73 -10.25
C LEU A 117 -8.92 -6.99 -11.58
N ARG A 118 -9.62 -5.97 -12.05
CA ARG A 118 -10.29 -5.94 -13.35
C ARG A 118 -9.79 -4.73 -14.11
N TYR A 119 -9.39 -4.90 -15.35
CA TYR A 119 -8.85 -3.80 -16.17
C TYR A 119 -9.11 -4.01 -17.66
#